data_31cfe83def1b40f3bb30ae741db5094d
#
_entry.id   31cfe83def1b40f3bb30ae741db5094d
#
_cell.length_a   1.000
_cell.length_b   1.000
_cell.length_c   1.000
_cell.angle_alpha   90.00
_cell.angle_beta   90.00
_cell.angle_gamma   90.00
#
_symmetry.space_group_name_H-M   'P 1'
#
loop_
_entity.id
_entity.type
_entity.pdbx_description
1 polymer ?
#
loop_
_entity_poly.entity_id
_entity_poly.type
_entity_poly.pdbx_seq_one_letter_code
_entity_poly.pdbx_strand_id
1 'polypeptide(L)'
;MYETLAIDTALGEADKPLGEKSRAYMKTIVTGVRQHLEEIDARIQKSSKEWKVERMAGVDRNLCRIAAWEMYFSEEKLDPGVAINEAVELAKKYGTDDSGRYVNGILGAMTKLS
;
A
#
# COMPACT_ATOMS: atom_id res chain seq x y z
N MET A 1 10.28 7.45 -2.91
CA MET A 1 9.94 7.90 -4.25
C MET A 1 8.73 7.23 -4.85
N TYR A 2 8.72 5.91 -4.98
CA TYR A 2 7.52 5.24 -5.48
C TYR A 2 6.34 5.35 -4.52
N GLU A 3 6.62 5.33 -3.23
CA GLU A 3 5.62 5.50 -2.19
C GLU A 3 4.98 6.88 -2.30
N THR A 4 5.81 7.90 -2.52
CA THR A 4 5.34 9.27 -2.72
C THR A 4 4.49 9.36 -3.98
N LEU A 5 4.90 8.66 -5.05
CA LEU A 5 4.16 8.68 -6.30
C LEU A 5 2.77 8.06 -6.15
N ALA A 6 2.66 6.93 -5.43
CA ALA A 6 1.37 6.30 -5.18
C ALA A 6 0.46 7.21 -4.37
N ILE A 7 1.01 7.83 -3.33
CA ILE A 7 0.27 8.75 -2.49
C ILE A 7 -0.12 9.99 -3.30
N ASP A 8 0.81 10.57 -4.05
CA ASP A 8 0.55 11.73 -4.89
C ASP A 8 -0.50 11.41 -5.96
N THR A 9 -0.44 10.22 -6.56
CA THR A 9 -1.43 9.79 -7.54
C THR A 9 -2.80 9.67 -6.90
N ALA A 10 -2.86 9.08 -5.72
CA ALA A 10 -4.12 8.93 -5.00
C ALA A 10 -4.71 10.26 -4.56
N LEU A 11 -3.86 11.24 -4.27
CA LEU A 11 -4.25 12.52 -3.72
C LEU A 11 -4.21 13.66 -4.72
N GLY A 12 -3.35 13.53 -5.72
CA GLY A 12 -3.16 14.57 -6.74
C GLY A 12 -4.36 14.77 -7.64
N GLU A 13 -5.22 13.77 -7.75
CA GLU A 13 -6.46 13.92 -8.47
C GLU A 13 -7.56 14.54 -7.61
N ALA A 14 -7.34 14.62 -6.32
CA ALA A 14 -8.20 15.41 -5.47
C ALA A 14 -7.78 16.86 -5.66
N ASP A 15 -8.53 17.61 -6.41
CA ASP A 15 -8.32 19.04 -6.63
C ASP A 15 -8.46 19.86 -5.34
N LYS A 16 -8.35 19.23 -4.21
CA LYS A 16 -8.51 19.87 -2.91
C LYS A 16 -7.19 19.86 -2.16
N PRO A 17 -6.79 20.98 -1.59
CA PRO A 17 -5.63 21.01 -0.72
C PRO A 17 -5.87 20.06 0.45
N LEU A 18 -4.88 19.24 0.74
CA LEU A 18 -4.93 18.33 1.87
C LEU A 18 -4.82 19.11 3.18
N GLY A 19 -5.63 18.71 4.16
CA GLY A 19 -5.49 19.24 5.50
C GLY A 19 -4.16 18.84 6.11
N GLU A 20 -3.72 19.59 7.11
CA GLU A 20 -2.45 19.33 7.79
C GLU A 20 -2.36 17.92 8.37
N LYS A 21 -3.44 17.41 8.92
CA LYS A 21 -3.49 16.06 9.49
C LYS A 21 -3.23 15.00 8.41
N SER A 22 -3.81 15.17 7.24
CA SER A 22 -3.61 14.24 6.13
C SER A 22 -2.19 14.26 5.63
N ARG A 23 -1.58 15.46 5.53
CA ARG A 23 -0.18 15.60 5.13
C ARG A 23 0.76 14.97 6.15
N ALA A 24 0.52 15.20 7.43
CA ALA A 24 1.33 14.62 8.50
C ALA A 24 1.25 13.10 8.48
N TYR A 25 0.04 12.56 8.30
CA TYR A 25 -0.16 11.11 8.22
C TYR A 25 0.57 10.52 7.02
N MET A 26 0.52 11.19 5.87
CA MET A 26 1.23 10.74 4.67
C MET A 26 2.73 10.74 4.85
N LYS A 27 3.28 11.77 5.49
CA LYS A 27 4.71 11.79 5.80
C LYS A 27 5.08 10.63 6.70
N THR A 28 4.23 10.32 7.67
CA THR A 28 4.43 9.18 8.57
C THR A 28 4.45 7.88 7.78
N ILE A 29 3.49 7.70 6.86
CA ILE A 29 3.44 6.50 6.02
C ILE A 29 4.68 6.37 5.16
N VAL A 30 5.04 7.42 4.42
CA VAL A 30 6.20 7.39 3.52
C VAL A 30 7.48 7.09 4.29
N THR A 31 7.68 7.77 5.41
CA THR A 31 8.84 7.56 6.26
C THR A 31 8.85 6.13 6.81
N GLY A 32 7.72 5.67 7.32
CA GLY A 32 7.60 4.34 7.89
C GLY A 32 7.83 3.24 6.87
N VAL A 33 7.29 3.38 5.65
CA VAL A 33 7.51 2.42 4.58
C VAL A 33 9.00 2.35 4.22
N ARG A 34 9.65 3.50 4.10
CA ARG A 34 11.08 3.54 3.78
C ARG A 34 11.94 2.90 4.86
N GLN A 35 11.62 3.14 6.12
CA GLN A 35 12.35 2.55 7.25
C GLN A 35 12.24 1.04 7.29
N HIS A 36 11.15 0.48 6.81
CA HIS A 36 10.88 -0.95 6.86
C HIS A 36 10.76 -1.59 5.48
N LEU A 37 11.31 -0.93 4.46
CA LEU A 37 11.11 -1.34 3.07
C LEU A 37 11.52 -2.78 2.79
N GLU A 38 12.68 -3.21 3.28
CA GLU A 38 13.15 -4.58 3.06
C GLU A 38 12.22 -5.61 3.68
N GLU A 39 11.77 -5.35 4.89
CA GLU A 39 10.87 -6.24 5.60
C GLU A 39 9.50 -6.28 4.93
N ILE A 40 9.00 -5.13 4.51
CA ILE A 40 7.72 -5.00 3.81
C ILE A 40 7.78 -5.75 2.48
N ASP A 41 8.81 -5.52 1.69
CA ASP A 41 8.96 -6.18 0.40
C ASP A 41 9.12 -7.69 0.55
N ALA A 42 9.79 -8.14 1.60
CA ALA A 42 9.90 -9.57 1.89
C ALA A 42 8.54 -10.20 2.17
N ARG A 43 7.68 -9.51 2.90
CA ARG A 43 6.30 -9.97 3.16
C ARG A 43 5.48 -10.02 1.88
N ILE A 44 5.59 -9.00 1.04
CA ILE A 44 4.90 -8.96 -0.24
C ILE A 44 5.39 -10.12 -1.13
N GLN A 45 6.69 -10.35 -1.17
CA GLN A 45 7.26 -11.42 -2.00
C GLN A 45 6.80 -12.81 -1.56
N LYS A 46 6.69 -13.04 -0.26
CA LYS A 46 6.14 -14.31 0.26
C LYS A 46 4.68 -14.51 -0.14
N SER A 47 3.94 -13.43 -0.26
CA SER A 47 2.52 -13.47 -0.59
C SER A 47 2.26 -13.55 -2.08
N SER A 48 3.24 -13.19 -2.90
CA SER A 48 3.14 -13.20 -4.36
C SER A 48 4.02 -14.30 -4.93
N LYS A 49 3.42 -15.42 -5.26
CA LYS A 49 4.17 -16.56 -5.82
C LYS A 49 4.46 -16.40 -7.30
N GLU A 50 3.66 -15.62 -8.00
CA GLU A 50 3.72 -15.50 -9.46
C GLU A 50 4.59 -14.36 -9.94
N TRP A 51 4.75 -13.30 -9.14
CA TRP A 51 5.41 -12.08 -9.57
C TRP A 51 6.47 -11.65 -8.57
N LYS A 52 7.59 -11.20 -9.09
CA LYS A 52 8.59 -10.54 -8.26
C LYS A 52 8.08 -9.13 -7.92
N VAL A 53 8.33 -8.69 -6.69
CA VAL A 53 7.93 -7.35 -6.25
C VAL A 53 8.40 -6.28 -7.24
N GLU A 54 9.60 -6.44 -7.76
CA GLU A 54 10.19 -5.50 -8.72
C GLU A 54 9.41 -5.39 -10.03
N ARG A 55 8.66 -6.43 -10.38
CA ARG A 55 7.87 -6.47 -11.61
C ARG A 55 6.41 -6.08 -11.44
N MET A 56 6.00 -5.84 -10.22
CA MET A 56 4.65 -5.40 -9.96
C MET A 56 4.43 -4.00 -10.54
N ALA A 57 3.21 -3.72 -11.00
CA ALA A 57 2.84 -2.37 -11.39
C ALA A 57 3.09 -1.41 -10.23
N GLY A 58 3.59 -0.22 -10.53
CA GLY A 58 3.98 0.74 -9.49
C GLY A 58 2.88 1.06 -8.49
N VAL A 59 1.66 1.28 -8.97
CA VAL A 59 0.52 1.58 -8.10
C VAL A 59 0.23 0.38 -7.19
N ASP A 60 0.17 -0.82 -7.76
CA ASP A 60 -0.14 -2.04 -7.00
C ASP A 60 0.91 -2.29 -5.92
N ARG A 61 2.18 -2.19 -6.28
CA ARG A 61 3.29 -2.39 -5.35
C ARG A 61 3.24 -1.39 -4.20
N ASN A 62 3.05 -0.13 -4.51
CA ASN A 62 3.05 0.93 -3.50
C ASN A 62 1.84 0.82 -2.57
N LEU A 63 0.68 0.45 -3.09
CA LEU A 63 -0.50 0.23 -2.26
C LEU A 63 -0.31 -0.97 -1.33
N CYS A 64 0.31 -2.04 -1.82
CA CYS A 64 0.64 -3.18 -0.98
C CYS A 64 1.65 -2.80 0.10
N ARG A 65 2.64 -1.97 -0.21
CA ARG A 65 3.61 -1.48 0.77
C ARG A 65 2.95 -0.65 1.86
N ILE A 66 2.08 0.27 1.48
CA ILE A 66 1.37 1.13 2.42
C ILE A 66 0.49 0.29 3.34
N ALA A 67 -0.30 -0.61 2.78
CA ALA A 67 -1.18 -1.46 3.58
C ALA A 67 -0.39 -2.37 4.52
N ALA A 68 0.72 -2.94 4.05
CA ALA A 68 1.57 -3.77 4.90
C ALA A 68 2.15 -2.97 6.07
N TRP A 69 2.58 -1.75 5.81
CA TRP A 69 3.06 -0.88 6.88
C TRP A 69 1.94 -0.60 7.89
N GLU A 70 0.77 -0.26 7.42
CA GLU A 70 -0.37 0.05 8.29
C GLU A 70 -0.79 -1.14 9.15
N MET A 71 -0.71 -2.35 8.60
CA MET A 71 -1.09 -3.56 9.32
C MET A 71 -0.06 -4.05 10.33
N TYR A 72 1.22 -3.89 10.02
CA TYR A 72 2.28 -4.57 10.79
C TYR A 72 3.32 -3.67 11.44
N PHE A 73 3.53 -2.47 10.95
CA PHE A 73 4.64 -1.61 11.38
C PHE A 73 4.21 -0.29 12.00
N SER A 74 2.99 0.13 11.80
CA SER A 74 2.46 1.37 12.36
C SER A 74 2.32 1.26 13.88
N GLU A 75 2.50 2.35 14.60
CA GLU A 75 2.25 2.38 16.04
C GLU A 75 0.80 2.01 16.36
N GLU A 76 -0.13 2.56 15.60
CA GLU A 76 -1.55 2.20 15.70
C GLU A 76 -1.89 1.32 14.50
N LYS A 77 -1.68 0.03 14.67
CA LYS A 77 -1.93 -0.91 13.58
C LYS A 77 -3.40 -0.90 13.17
N LEU A 78 -3.63 -0.75 11.88
CA LEU A 78 -4.97 -0.86 11.34
C LEU A 78 -5.45 -2.30 11.31
N ASP A 79 -6.73 -2.49 11.52
CA ASP A 79 -7.36 -3.79 11.30
C ASP A 79 -7.10 -4.21 9.84
N PRO A 80 -6.66 -5.47 9.61
CA PRO A 80 -6.37 -5.92 8.24
C PRO A 80 -7.52 -5.72 7.27
N GLY A 81 -8.75 -5.96 7.68
CA GLY A 81 -9.91 -5.75 6.83
C GLY A 81 -10.04 -4.31 6.35
N VAL A 82 -9.76 -3.36 7.24
CA VAL A 82 -9.81 -1.93 6.90
C VAL A 82 -8.67 -1.57 5.95
N ALA A 83 -7.44 -1.96 6.28
CA ALA A 83 -6.28 -1.64 5.46
C ALA A 83 -6.40 -2.24 4.05
N ILE A 84 -6.82 -3.49 3.95
CA ILE A 84 -6.99 -4.18 2.67
C ILE A 84 -8.09 -3.51 1.86
N ASN A 85 -9.23 -3.21 2.47
CA ASN A 85 -10.34 -2.59 1.77
C ASN A 85 -9.95 -1.22 1.18
N GLU A 86 -9.24 -0.41 1.95
CA GLU A 86 -8.76 0.88 1.47
C GLU A 86 -7.79 0.74 0.30
N ALA A 87 -6.85 -0.21 0.41
CA ALA A 87 -5.88 -0.46 -0.65
C ALA A 87 -6.58 -0.94 -1.94
N VAL A 88 -7.56 -1.82 -1.81
CA VAL A 88 -8.33 -2.32 -2.95
C VAL A 88 -9.12 -1.21 -3.62
N GLU A 89 -9.76 -0.34 -2.85
CA GLU A 89 -10.51 0.78 -3.41
C GLU A 89 -9.60 1.74 -4.18
N LEU A 90 -8.42 2.04 -3.63
CA LEU A 90 -7.45 2.87 -4.32
C LEU A 90 -6.90 2.19 -5.57
N ALA A 91 -6.69 0.89 -5.53
CA ALA A 91 -6.24 0.12 -6.68
C ALA A 91 -7.27 0.15 -7.82
N LYS A 92 -8.54 0.04 -7.48
CA LYS A 92 -9.63 0.15 -8.47
C LYS A 92 -9.67 1.52 -9.11
N LYS A 93 -9.37 2.56 -8.34
CA LYS A 93 -9.46 3.93 -8.80
C LYS A 93 -8.25 4.36 -9.63
N TYR A 94 -7.05 3.96 -9.23
CA TYR A 94 -5.80 4.47 -9.82
C TYR A 94 -4.99 3.43 -10.59
N GLY A 95 -5.32 2.15 -10.45
CA GLY A 95 -4.62 1.08 -11.16
C GLY A 95 -5.33 0.66 -12.43
N THR A 96 -5.01 -0.55 -12.89
CA THR A 96 -5.67 -1.17 -14.04
C THR A 96 -6.94 -1.89 -13.58
N ASP A 97 -7.69 -2.44 -14.53
CA ASP A 97 -8.92 -3.18 -14.23
C ASP A 97 -8.69 -4.37 -13.29
N ASP A 98 -7.50 -4.95 -13.31
CA ASP A 98 -7.18 -6.11 -12.48
C ASP A 98 -6.52 -5.75 -11.15
N SER A 99 -6.12 -4.48 -10.96
CA SER A 99 -5.37 -4.06 -9.78
C SER A 99 -6.08 -4.35 -8.46
N GLY A 100 -7.38 -4.07 -8.39
CA GLY A 100 -8.14 -4.31 -7.16
C GLY A 100 -8.09 -5.77 -6.73
N ARG A 101 -8.32 -6.67 -7.67
CA ARG A 101 -8.29 -8.12 -7.42
C ARG A 101 -6.89 -8.59 -7.05
N TYR A 102 -5.89 -8.09 -7.76
CA TYR A 102 -4.49 -8.44 -7.53
C TYR A 102 -4.01 -8.01 -6.15
N VAL A 103 -4.27 -6.75 -5.78
CA VAL A 103 -3.91 -6.22 -4.46
C VAL A 103 -4.64 -6.99 -3.35
N ASN A 104 -5.93 -7.25 -3.54
CA ASN A 104 -6.70 -8.02 -2.56
C ASN A 104 -6.10 -9.42 -2.36
N GLY A 105 -5.71 -10.07 -3.44
CA GLY A 105 -5.12 -11.41 -3.37
C GLY A 105 -3.80 -11.42 -2.61
N ILE A 106 -2.92 -10.47 -2.89
CA ILE A 106 -1.63 -10.38 -2.20
C ILE A 106 -1.81 -10.08 -0.72
N LEU A 107 -2.60 -9.08 -0.39
CA LEU A 107 -2.79 -8.68 1.01
C LEU A 107 -3.54 -9.75 1.81
N GLY A 108 -4.52 -10.41 1.19
CA GLY A 108 -5.21 -11.53 1.81
C GLY A 108 -4.27 -12.68 2.12
N ALA A 109 -3.40 -13.03 1.18
CA ALA A 109 -2.39 -14.07 1.39
C ALA A 109 -1.41 -13.68 2.50
N MET A 110 -1.02 -12.41 2.54
CA MET A 110 -0.12 -11.88 3.56
C MET A 110 -0.69 -12.11 4.97
N THR A 111 -1.97 -11.87 5.16
CA THR A 111 -2.58 -12.06 6.48
C THR A 111 -2.63 -13.53 6.88
N LYS A 112 -2.72 -14.45 5.92
CA LYS A 112 -2.71 -15.88 6.18
C LYS A 112 -1.33 -16.41 6.53
N LEU A 113 -0.28 -15.77 6.05
CA LEU A 113 1.10 -16.18 6.29
C LEU A 113 1.69 -15.57 7.57
N SER A 114 1.00 -14.66 8.17
CA SER A 114 1.48 -13.96 9.36
C SER A 114 1.25 -14.75 10.64
#